data_f38dea7405bec9ba5f309961d9b31994
#
_entry.id   f38dea7405bec9ba5f309961d9b31994
#
_cell.length_a   1.000
_cell.length_b   1.000
_cell.length_c   1.000
_cell.angle_alpha   90.00
_cell.angle_beta   90.00
_cell.angle_gamma   90.00
#
_symmetry.space_group_name_H-M   'P 1'
#
loop_
_entity.id
_entity.type
_entity.pdbx_description
1 polymer ?
#
loop_
_entity_poly.entity_id
_entity_poly.type
_entity_poly.pdbx_seq_one_letter_code
_entity_poly.pdbx_strand_id
1 'polypeptide(L)'
;MSIFVDIEKNFGSFRLKMAFAAGNETLALLGASGSGKSMTLKCIAGIVTPDRGRIVVDDVVLFDSEKHINLTPQQRRTGLMFQNYALFPNMTVLQNIRAGAGREPDKKKREAAVAAVMDSFGLTSLADHLPSQLSGGQQQRTALARILVSNPRILLLDEPFSALDNHLRFRLEQEVRQTIRDFGKTVLLVSHDRDEVFRLADSIAVVSNGAMDAFGTKSEVFHNPQTRMGAMLTGCKNISPIQVLDATHVRAMDWDMTLEVPEIPADVKAVGIRMHDIRPGQGKTAFRCRVVGEIENPFSYTVMLQASPSATAVGWEMNKEYWQINRREEIEVCMPPEALLLLKDEMKEVLR
;
A
#
# COMPACT_ATOMS: atom_id res chain seq x y z
N MET A 1 0.31 14.81 17.17
CA MET A 1 0.72 14.38 15.80
C MET A 1 1.87 13.40 15.99
N SER A 2 1.71 12.15 15.59
CA SER A 2 2.72 11.15 15.92
C SER A 2 3.88 11.12 14.91
N ILE A 3 3.61 11.33 13.61
CA ILE A 3 4.65 11.54 12.60
C ILE A 3 4.29 12.68 11.66
N PHE A 4 5.29 13.48 11.32
CA PHE A 4 5.26 14.47 10.25
C PHE A 4 6.51 14.27 9.38
N VAL A 5 6.29 14.19 8.08
CA VAL A 5 7.34 14.06 7.06
C VAL A 5 7.07 15.07 5.97
N ASP A 6 8.03 15.91 5.68
CA ASP A 6 8.09 16.77 4.51
C ASP A 6 9.54 16.81 4.07
N ILE A 7 9.89 16.04 3.05
CA ILE A 7 11.29 15.83 2.63
C ILE A 7 11.43 15.82 1.12
N GLU A 8 12.60 16.28 0.68
CA GLU A 8 13.06 16.13 -0.69
C GLU A 8 14.43 15.45 -0.72
N LYS A 9 14.63 14.53 -1.68
CA LYS A 9 15.89 13.88 -1.93
C LYS A 9 16.09 13.67 -3.43
N ASN A 10 17.21 14.13 -3.95
CA ASN A 10 17.61 13.92 -5.35
C ASN A 10 18.60 12.75 -5.46
N PHE A 11 18.28 11.78 -6.29
CA PHE A 11 19.12 10.64 -6.61
C PHE A 11 19.63 10.68 -8.06
N GLY A 12 19.75 11.87 -8.64
CA GLY A 12 20.13 12.06 -10.04
C GLY A 12 18.92 11.93 -10.99
N SER A 13 18.67 10.74 -11.51
CA SER A 13 17.53 10.49 -12.40
C SER A 13 16.18 10.35 -11.66
N PHE A 14 16.19 10.21 -10.33
CA PHE A 14 15.01 10.04 -9.51
C PHE A 14 14.96 11.09 -8.39
N ARG A 15 13.83 11.78 -8.25
CA ARG A 15 13.57 12.75 -7.18
C ARG A 15 12.48 12.24 -6.27
N LEU A 16 12.78 12.15 -4.98
CA LEU A 16 11.80 11.85 -3.93
C LEU A 16 11.29 13.17 -3.35
N LYS A 17 9.97 13.35 -3.32
CA LYS A 17 9.27 14.45 -2.65
C LYS A 17 8.07 13.88 -1.89
N MET A 18 8.21 13.74 -0.57
CA MET A 18 7.19 13.12 0.29
C MET A 18 6.76 14.09 1.36
N ALA A 19 5.45 14.33 1.44
CA ALA A 19 4.85 15.22 2.43
C ALA A 19 3.58 14.59 3.00
N PHE A 20 3.61 14.13 4.27
CA PHE A 20 2.47 13.54 4.95
C PHE A 20 2.56 13.69 6.47
N ALA A 21 1.41 13.56 7.13
CA ALA A 21 1.31 13.47 8.58
C ALA A 21 0.34 12.35 8.95
N ALA A 22 0.64 11.63 10.04
CA ALA A 22 -0.22 10.59 10.58
C ALA A 22 -0.24 10.63 12.11
N GLY A 23 -1.32 10.11 12.69
CA GLY A 23 -1.49 9.93 14.13
C GLY A 23 -0.94 8.59 14.62
N ASN A 24 -1.46 8.11 15.74
CA ASN A 24 -1.23 6.74 16.21
C ASN A 24 -2.10 5.77 15.41
N GLU A 25 -1.66 5.45 14.21
CA GLU A 25 -2.37 4.64 13.24
C GLU A 25 -1.38 3.84 12.37
N THR A 26 -1.88 2.93 11.59
CA THR A 26 -1.11 2.27 10.54
C THR A 26 -1.32 3.00 9.22
N LEU A 27 -0.29 3.76 8.80
CA LEU A 27 -0.26 4.39 7.47
C LEU A 27 0.48 3.48 6.49
N ALA A 28 -0.18 3.09 5.41
CA ALA A 28 0.46 2.34 4.33
C ALA A 28 0.91 3.26 3.19
N LEU A 29 2.12 3.03 2.69
CA LEU A 29 2.62 3.58 1.43
C LEU A 29 2.42 2.53 0.33
N LEU A 30 1.42 2.73 -0.53
CA LEU A 30 1.07 1.85 -1.65
C LEU A 30 1.65 2.39 -2.96
N GLY A 31 2.31 1.57 -3.75
CA GLY A 31 2.86 2.02 -5.03
C GLY A 31 3.64 0.92 -5.76
N ALA A 32 3.96 1.13 -7.02
CA ALA A 32 4.78 0.22 -7.81
C ALA A 32 6.22 0.10 -7.26
N SER A 33 6.94 -0.95 -7.63
CA SER A 33 8.38 -1.06 -7.34
C SER A 33 9.13 0.14 -7.91
N GLY A 34 10.09 0.68 -7.14
CA GLY A 34 10.85 1.86 -7.56
C GLY A 34 10.15 3.21 -7.34
N SER A 35 8.90 3.27 -6.84
CA SER A 35 8.18 4.53 -6.62
C SER A 35 8.72 5.40 -5.48
N GLY A 36 9.67 4.93 -4.67
CA GLY A 36 10.29 5.71 -3.58
C GLY A 36 9.89 5.32 -2.16
N LYS A 37 8.99 4.37 -1.97
CA LYS A 37 8.45 3.95 -0.65
C LYS A 37 9.53 3.53 0.35
N SER A 38 10.35 2.55 -0.01
CA SER A 38 11.47 2.07 0.84
C SER A 38 12.49 3.16 1.12
N MET A 39 12.67 4.09 0.16
CA MET A 39 13.58 5.22 0.34
C MET A 39 13.04 6.20 1.37
N THR A 40 11.74 6.43 1.40
CA THR A 40 11.06 7.22 2.42
C THR A 40 11.31 6.63 3.82
N LEU A 41 11.12 5.30 4.00
CA LEU A 41 11.43 4.66 5.27
C LEU A 41 12.90 4.82 5.68
N LYS A 42 13.83 4.66 4.72
CA LYS A 42 15.27 4.84 4.98
C LYS A 42 15.61 6.29 5.36
N CYS A 43 14.91 7.28 4.79
CA CYS A 43 15.04 8.67 5.21
C CYS A 43 14.55 8.88 6.65
N ILE A 44 13.40 8.32 7.02
CA ILE A 44 12.85 8.41 8.40
C ILE A 44 13.78 7.70 9.39
N ALA A 45 14.31 6.53 9.04
CA ALA A 45 15.25 5.78 9.87
C ALA A 45 16.64 6.42 10.01
N GLY A 46 16.97 7.42 9.15
CA GLY A 46 18.27 8.10 9.18
C GLY A 46 19.39 7.35 8.47
N ILE A 47 19.06 6.34 7.66
CA ILE A 47 20.01 5.61 6.82
C ILE A 47 20.37 6.44 5.59
N VAL A 48 19.38 7.17 5.07
CA VAL A 48 19.55 8.13 3.97
C VAL A 48 19.23 9.52 4.51
N THR A 49 20.09 10.50 4.26
CA THR A 49 19.86 11.89 4.64
C THR A 49 19.09 12.60 3.51
N PRO A 50 17.89 13.17 3.78
CA PRO A 50 17.22 14.04 2.83
C PRO A 50 18.08 15.27 2.47
N ASP A 51 17.85 15.86 1.31
CA ASP A 51 18.55 17.10 0.92
C ASP A 51 17.88 18.33 1.55
N ARG A 52 16.53 18.28 1.71
CA ARG A 52 15.72 19.35 2.31
C ARG A 52 14.55 18.78 3.10
N GLY A 53 14.01 19.62 3.97
CA GLY A 53 12.76 19.37 4.66
C GLY A 53 12.92 19.00 6.12
N ARG A 54 11.88 18.35 6.66
CA ARG A 54 11.75 18.07 8.09
C ARG A 54 11.09 16.72 8.36
N ILE A 55 11.57 16.02 9.38
CA ILE A 55 10.98 14.78 9.92
C ILE A 55 10.81 14.92 11.42
N VAL A 56 9.58 14.72 11.91
CA VAL A 56 9.24 14.75 13.34
C VAL A 56 8.51 13.46 13.71
N VAL A 57 8.89 12.84 14.81
CA VAL A 57 8.21 11.65 15.37
C VAL A 57 8.03 11.86 16.88
N ASP A 58 6.79 11.75 17.39
CA ASP A 58 6.44 12.00 18.80
C ASP A 58 7.06 13.29 19.34
N ASP A 59 6.83 14.40 18.63
CA ASP A 59 7.34 15.74 18.94
C ASP A 59 8.87 15.89 18.95
N VAL A 60 9.60 14.82 18.58
CA VAL A 60 11.05 14.86 18.42
C VAL A 60 11.43 15.11 16.97
N VAL A 61 12.17 16.18 16.73
CA VAL A 61 12.73 16.50 15.40
C VAL A 61 13.89 15.54 15.12
N LEU A 62 13.70 14.65 14.15
CA LEU A 62 14.70 13.67 13.72
C LEU A 62 15.64 14.25 12.66
N PHE A 63 15.08 15.09 11.79
CA PHE A 63 15.77 15.78 10.71
C PHE A 63 15.12 17.15 10.48
N ASP A 64 15.93 18.17 10.27
CA ASP A 64 15.50 19.52 9.88
C ASP A 64 16.65 20.20 9.15
N SER A 65 16.50 20.40 7.84
CA SER A 65 17.56 20.96 6.99
C SER A 65 17.85 22.44 7.29
N GLU A 66 16.84 23.21 7.75
CA GLU A 66 16.99 24.63 8.07
C GLU A 66 17.72 24.82 9.42
N LYS A 67 17.39 23.96 10.39
CA LYS A 67 17.99 23.99 11.73
C LYS A 67 19.26 23.15 11.86
N HIS A 68 19.73 22.54 10.77
CA HIS A 68 20.89 21.64 10.73
C HIS A 68 20.80 20.47 11.74
N ILE A 69 19.57 19.97 11.98
CA ILE A 69 19.34 18.82 12.84
C ILE A 69 19.34 17.56 11.97
N ASN A 70 20.18 16.59 12.32
CA ASN A 70 20.19 15.26 11.69
C ASN A 70 20.62 14.22 12.74
N LEU A 71 19.63 13.63 13.40
CA LEU A 71 19.89 12.58 14.38
C LEU A 71 20.39 11.31 13.70
N THR A 72 21.38 10.66 14.31
CA THR A 72 21.85 9.35 13.83
C THR A 72 20.75 8.30 13.96
N PRO A 73 20.78 7.19 13.16
CA PRO A 73 19.79 6.11 13.27
C PRO A 73 19.58 5.60 14.71
N GLN A 74 20.65 5.53 15.49
CA GLN A 74 20.60 5.09 16.89
C GLN A 74 19.83 6.07 17.78
N GLN A 75 19.95 7.38 17.53
CA GLN A 75 19.25 8.42 18.29
C GLN A 75 17.77 8.54 17.94
N ARG A 76 17.40 8.19 16.70
CA ARG A 76 16.02 8.31 16.22
C ARG A 76 15.03 7.36 16.89
N ARG A 77 15.47 6.24 17.45
CA ARG A 77 14.64 5.21 18.07
C ARG A 77 13.51 4.72 17.15
N THR A 78 13.81 4.57 15.86
CA THR A 78 12.90 3.98 14.88
C THR A 78 13.15 2.47 14.79
N GLY A 79 12.09 1.68 14.69
CA GLY A 79 12.17 0.24 14.43
C GLY A 79 11.99 -0.02 12.95
N LEU A 80 13.04 -0.34 12.21
CA LEU A 80 12.96 -0.64 10.78
C LEU A 80 13.12 -2.14 10.52
N MET A 81 12.11 -2.73 9.91
CA MET A 81 12.19 -4.06 9.33
C MET A 81 12.46 -3.96 7.82
N PHE A 82 13.54 -4.54 7.37
CA PHE A 82 13.89 -4.62 5.96
C PHE A 82 13.18 -5.81 5.29
N GLN A 83 13.01 -5.72 3.98
CA GLN A 83 12.40 -6.75 3.15
C GLN A 83 13.05 -8.15 3.32
N ASN A 84 14.35 -8.22 3.53
CA ASN A 84 15.11 -9.45 3.76
C ASN A 84 15.33 -9.75 5.25
N TYR A 85 14.53 -9.12 6.15
CA TYR A 85 14.61 -9.24 7.62
C TYR A 85 15.95 -8.80 8.23
N ALA A 86 17.04 -8.77 7.49
CA ALA A 86 18.38 -8.37 7.88
C ALA A 86 18.83 -8.96 9.24
N LEU A 87 18.57 -10.25 9.46
CA LEU A 87 19.07 -10.95 10.64
C LEU A 87 20.59 -11.10 10.56
N PHE A 88 21.26 -11.04 11.70
CA PHE A 88 22.69 -11.33 11.77
C PHE A 88 22.91 -12.82 11.55
N PRO A 89 23.54 -13.24 10.43
CA PRO A 89 23.55 -14.65 10.01
C PRO A 89 24.34 -15.56 10.95
N ASN A 90 25.34 -15.03 11.64
CA ASN A 90 26.21 -15.74 12.57
C ASN A 90 25.78 -15.63 14.03
N MET A 91 24.59 -15.08 14.30
CA MET A 91 24.01 -14.97 15.63
C MET A 91 22.76 -15.84 15.73
N THR A 92 22.58 -16.50 16.87
CA THR A 92 21.37 -17.27 17.15
C THR A 92 20.13 -16.35 17.27
N VAL A 93 18.94 -16.91 17.34
CA VAL A 93 17.69 -16.18 17.59
C VAL A 93 17.82 -15.32 18.85
N LEU A 94 18.25 -15.92 19.95
CA LEU A 94 18.46 -15.21 21.21
C LEU A 94 19.47 -14.06 21.07
N GLN A 95 20.58 -14.28 20.39
CA GLN A 95 21.62 -13.27 20.16
C GLN A 95 21.12 -12.14 19.26
N ASN A 96 20.35 -12.45 18.21
CA ASN A 96 19.72 -11.45 17.35
C ASN A 96 18.77 -10.54 18.15
N ILE A 97 17.89 -11.11 18.98
CA ILE A 97 16.95 -10.34 19.80
C ILE A 97 17.68 -9.53 20.86
N ARG A 98 18.67 -10.14 21.54
CA ARG A 98 19.50 -9.46 22.56
C ARG A 98 20.25 -8.25 21.98
N ALA A 99 20.69 -8.32 20.71
CA ALA A 99 21.32 -7.18 20.03
C ALA A 99 20.38 -5.97 19.91
N GLY A 100 19.05 -6.21 19.73
CA GLY A 100 18.03 -5.14 19.75
C GLY A 100 17.85 -4.49 21.12
N ALA A 101 18.07 -5.21 22.21
CA ALA A 101 17.92 -4.73 23.58
C ALA A 101 19.12 -3.93 24.13
N GLY A 102 20.12 -3.64 23.30
CA GLY A 102 21.38 -3.01 23.72
C GLY A 102 21.28 -1.61 24.35
N ARG A 103 20.09 -0.97 24.26
CA ARG A 103 19.84 0.34 24.89
C ARG A 103 19.47 0.27 26.36
N GLU A 104 19.01 -0.85 26.87
CA GLU A 104 18.69 -1.03 28.28
C GLU A 104 20.00 -1.29 29.05
N PRO A 105 20.44 -0.34 29.92
CA PRO A 105 21.70 -0.47 30.65
C PRO A 105 21.63 -1.52 31.76
N ASP A 106 20.45 -1.73 32.34
CA ASP A 106 20.26 -2.74 33.39
C ASP A 106 20.20 -4.14 32.77
N LYS A 107 21.18 -4.95 33.10
CA LYS A 107 21.30 -6.32 32.60
C LYS A 107 20.08 -7.18 32.95
N LYS A 108 19.52 -7.06 34.15
CA LYS A 108 18.36 -7.83 34.60
C LYS A 108 17.09 -7.43 33.79
N LYS A 109 16.86 -6.13 33.63
CA LYS A 109 15.73 -5.63 32.82
C LYS A 109 15.86 -6.01 31.36
N ARG A 110 17.07 -5.91 30.81
CA ARG A 110 17.38 -6.33 29.44
C ARG A 110 17.06 -7.80 29.19
N GLU A 111 17.57 -8.70 30.04
CA GLU A 111 17.31 -10.14 29.90
C GLU A 111 15.83 -10.48 30.12
N ALA A 112 15.15 -9.82 31.04
CA ALA A 112 13.71 -9.98 31.25
C ALA A 112 12.90 -9.52 30.01
N ALA A 113 13.24 -8.38 29.39
CA ALA A 113 12.60 -7.91 28.16
C ALA A 113 12.83 -8.88 26.99
N VAL A 114 14.06 -9.39 26.84
CA VAL A 114 14.40 -10.38 25.83
C VAL A 114 13.57 -11.66 26.02
N ALA A 115 13.49 -12.18 27.23
CA ALA A 115 12.71 -13.38 27.54
C ALA A 115 11.21 -13.18 27.25
N ALA A 116 10.64 -12.06 27.70
CA ALA A 116 9.24 -11.72 27.45
C ALA A 116 8.89 -11.64 25.96
N VAL A 117 9.76 -10.98 25.17
CA VAL A 117 9.54 -10.88 23.71
C VAL A 117 9.72 -12.23 23.02
N MET A 118 10.70 -13.04 23.45
CA MET A 118 10.89 -14.41 22.91
C MET A 118 9.66 -15.28 23.14
N ASP A 119 9.08 -15.20 24.32
CA ASP A 119 7.89 -15.96 24.69
C ASP A 119 6.67 -15.51 23.87
N SER A 120 6.43 -14.19 23.82
CA SER A 120 5.29 -13.60 23.06
C SER A 120 5.31 -13.92 21.56
N PHE A 121 6.51 -14.11 20.96
CA PHE A 121 6.68 -14.51 19.56
C PHE A 121 6.83 -16.03 19.36
N GLY A 122 6.73 -16.84 20.43
CA GLY A 122 6.90 -18.30 20.37
C GLY A 122 8.27 -18.73 19.88
N LEU A 123 9.32 -18.00 20.27
CA LEU A 123 10.70 -18.22 19.82
C LEU A 123 11.59 -18.92 20.86
N THR A 124 11.08 -19.20 22.05
CA THR A 124 11.85 -19.74 23.17
C THR A 124 12.52 -21.09 22.83
N SER A 125 11.80 -21.99 22.15
CA SER A 125 12.35 -23.28 21.70
C SER A 125 13.37 -23.18 20.57
N LEU A 126 13.48 -22.01 19.93
CA LEU A 126 14.38 -21.73 18.80
C LEU A 126 15.58 -20.87 19.21
N ALA A 127 15.78 -20.63 20.52
CA ALA A 127 16.77 -19.67 21.05
C ALA A 127 18.18 -19.86 20.48
N ASP A 128 18.62 -21.12 20.31
CA ASP A 128 19.94 -21.47 19.85
C ASP A 128 20.07 -21.71 18.34
N HIS A 129 18.96 -21.58 17.58
CA HIS A 129 18.99 -21.75 16.13
C HIS A 129 19.59 -20.53 15.42
N LEU A 130 20.34 -20.77 14.35
CA LEU A 130 20.82 -19.73 13.44
C LEU A 130 19.73 -19.35 12.42
N PRO A 131 19.76 -18.14 11.82
CA PRO A 131 18.80 -17.72 10.80
C PRO A 131 18.63 -18.71 9.64
N SER A 132 19.70 -19.37 9.22
CA SER A 132 19.67 -20.38 8.14
C SER A 132 18.88 -21.65 8.48
N GLN A 133 18.59 -21.89 9.77
CA GLN A 133 17.82 -23.03 10.27
C GLN A 133 16.34 -22.71 10.48
N LEU A 134 15.94 -21.46 10.21
CA LEU A 134 14.60 -20.95 10.44
C LEU A 134 13.79 -20.92 9.15
N SER A 135 12.49 -21.21 9.24
CA SER A 135 11.54 -20.89 8.16
C SER A 135 11.40 -19.37 7.98
N GLY A 136 10.90 -18.92 6.82
CA GLY A 136 10.68 -17.50 6.55
C GLY A 136 9.83 -16.78 7.62
N GLY A 137 8.77 -17.42 8.10
CA GLY A 137 7.94 -16.88 9.18
C GLY A 137 8.67 -16.82 10.54
N GLN A 138 9.54 -17.79 10.83
CA GLN A 138 10.37 -17.75 12.04
C GLN A 138 11.42 -16.63 11.95
N GLN A 139 12.02 -16.42 10.77
CA GLN A 139 12.92 -15.29 10.53
C GLN A 139 12.21 -13.94 10.70
N GLN A 140 11.00 -13.80 10.14
CA GLN A 140 10.18 -12.61 10.30
C GLN A 140 9.87 -12.31 11.77
N ARG A 141 9.38 -13.32 12.51
CA ARG A 141 9.11 -13.18 13.95
C ARG A 141 10.37 -12.79 14.73
N THR A 142 11.51 -13.40 14.42
CA THR A 142 12.80 -13.04 15.05
C THR A 142 13.19 -11.60 14.76
N ALA A 143 12.99 -11.10 13.53
CA ALA A 143 13.25 -9.71 13.15
C ALA A 143 12.34 -8.73 13.90
N LEU A 144 11.03 -9.02 13.96
CA LEU A 144 10.07 -8.21 14.71
C LEU A 144 10.41 -8.19 16.21
N ALA A 145 10.70 -9.34 16.80
CA ALA A 145 11.11 -9.46 18.18
C ALA A 145 12.37 -8.62 18.48
N ARG A 146 13.39 -8.68 17.61
CA ARG A 146 14.61 -7.86 17.70
C ARG A 146 14.31 -6.35 17.66
N ILE A 147 13.36 -5.93 16.83
CA ILE A 147 12.96 -4.54 16.70
C ILE A 147 12.19 -4.08 17.94
N LEU A 148 11.17 -4.85 18.35
CA LEU A 148 10.25 -4.45 19.41
C LEU A 148 10.89 -4.44 20.81
N VAL A 149 11.87 -5.33 21.07
CA VAL A 149 12.61 -5.33 22.34
C VAL A 149 13.36 -4.00 22.58
N SER A 150 13.65 -3.23 21.51
CA SER A 150 14.27 -1.90 21.62
C SER A 150 13.29 -0.80 22.04
N ASN A 151 11.99 -1.10 22.18
CA ASN A 151 10.90 -0.16 22.44
C ASN A 151 10.96 1.08 21.52
N PRO A 152 10.81 0.92 20.21
CA PRO A 152 10.90 2.03 19.26
C PRO A 152 9.72 3.01 19.42
N ARG A 153 9.87 4.25 18.93
CA ARG A 153 8.80 5.26 18.88
C ARG A 153 7.83 4.98 17.74
N ILE A 154 8.35 4.50 16.63
CA ILE A 154 7.61 4.19 15.40
C ILE A 154 8.12 2.88 14.80
N LEU A 155 7.22 2.10 14.21
CA LEU A 155 7.56 0.88 13.49
C LEU A 155 7.49 1.14 11.98
N LEU A 156 8.55 0.79 11.27
CA LEU A 156 8.70 0.94 9.82
C LEU A 156 8.83 -0.45 9.21
N LEU A 157 7.85 -0.88 8.41
CA LEU A 157 7.79 -2.21 7.81
C LEU A 157 7.96 -2.09 6.29
N ASP A 158 9.10 -2.54 5.76
CA ASP A 158 9.42 -2.51 4.34
C ASP A 158 9.10 -3.85 3.69
N GLU A 159 7.96 -3.94 3.00
CA GLU A 159 7.45 -5.15 2.31
C GLU A 159 7.54 -6.41 3.17
N PRO A 160 6.88 -6.45 4.34
CA PRO A 160 7.08 -7.49 5.35
C PRO A 160 6.76 -8.91 4.87
N PHE A 161 5.95 -9.07 3.82
CA PHE A 161 5.49 -10.37 3.34
C PHE A 161 6.03 -10.80 1.98
N SER A 162 6.88 -9.98 1.35
CA SER A 162 7.35 -10.23 -0.02
C SER A 162 8.21 -11.50 -0.18
N ALA A 163 8.87 -11.95 0.88
CA ALA A 163 9.74 -13.13 0.87
C ALA A 163 9.01 -14.43 1.26
N LEU A 164 7.66 -14.43 1.33
CA LEU A 164 6.87 -15.53 1.85
C LEU A 164 6.01 -16.21 0.78
N ASP A 165 5.88 -17.53 0.90
CA ASP A 165 4.94 -18.31 0.09
C ASP A 165 3.48 -17.90 0.40
N ASN A 166 2.63 -17.88 -0.63
CA ASN A 166 1.23 -17.44 -0.53
C ASN A 166 0.43 -18.16 0.57
N HIS A 167 0.68 -19.42 0.79
CA HIS A 167 -0.03 -20.24 1.78
C HIS A 167 0.32 -19.85 3.24
N LEU A 168 1.53 -19.37 3.51
CA LEU A 168 1.96 -18.89 4.83
C LEU A 168 1.62 -17.41 5.05
N ARG A 169 1.47 -16.64 3.97
CA ARG A 169 1.25 -15.19 3.99
C ARG A 169 0.05 -14.81 4.86
N PHE A 170 -1.11 -15.42 4.63
CA PHE A 170 -2.33 -15.07 5.37
C PHE A 170 -2.18 -15.24 6.90
N ARG A 171 -1.58 -16.34 7.34
CA ARG A 171 -1.33 -16.57 8.76
C ARG A 171 -0.37 -15.53 9.36
N LEU A 172 0.71 -15.23 8.65
CA LEU A 172 1.71 -14.26 9.09
C LEU A 172 1.17 -12.83 9.06
N GLU A 173 0.29 -12.49 8.13
CA GLU A 173 -0.44 -11.22 8.16
C GLU A 173 -1.25 -11.06 9.45
N GLN A 174 -1.93 -12.12 9.91
CA GLN A 174 -2.67 -12.05 11.17
C GLN A 174 -1.73 -11.87 12.38
N GLU A 175 -0.58 -12.53 12.38
CA GLU A 175 0.43 -12.39 13.43
C GLU A 175 1.01 -10.95 13.45
N VAL A 176 1.34 -10.39 12.28
CA VAL A 176 1.82 -8.99 12.15
C VAL A 176 0.72 -8.01 12.53
N ARG A 177 -0.53 -8.24 12.13
CA ARG A 177 -1.67 -7.41 12.51
C ARG A 177 -1.86 -7.35 14.02
N GLN A 178 -1.73 -8.49 14.70
CA GLN A 178 -1.77 -8.53 16.17
C GLN A 178 -0.59 -7.76 16.76
N THR A 179 0.61 -7.98 16.23
CA THR A 179 1.82 -7.24 16.66
C THR A 179 1.66 -5.73 16.53
N ILE A 180 1.08 -5.26 15.42
CA ILE A 180 0.80 -3.82 15.18
C ILE A 180 -0.18 -3.29 16.24
N ARG A 181 -1.24 -4.03 16.54
CA ARG A 181 -2.22 -3.64 17.57
C ARG A 181 -1.59 -3.57 18.96
N ASP A 182 -0.79 -4.55 19.32
CA ASP A 182 -0.12 -4.62 20.63
C ASP A 182 0.95 -3.54 20.77
N PHE A 183 1.57 -3.14 19.66
CA PHE A 183 2.53 -2.04 19.63
C PHE A 183 1.87 -0.70 19.97
N GLY A 184 0.64 -0.44 19.56
CA GLY A 184 -0.20 0.69 19.96
C GLY A 184 0.33 2.08 19.63
N LYS A 185 1.31 2.19 18.71
CA LYS A 185 1.90 3.44 18.23
C LYS A 185 1.83 3.49 16.71
N THR A 186 2.34 4.56 16.12
CA THR A 186 2.36 4.71 14.66
C THR A 186 3.19 3.63 13.97
N VAL A 187 2.61 3.08 12.92
CA VAL A 187 3.26 2.12 12.01
C VAL A 187 3.23 2.67 10.60
N LEU A 188 4.37 2.68 9.92
CA LEU A 188 4.45 2.88 8.48
C LEU A 188 4.70 1.54 7.80
N LEU A 189 3.76 1.14 6.95
CA LEU A 189 3.80 -0.09 6.17
C LEU A 189 4.06 0.24 4.70
N VAL A 190 5.08 -0.33 4.10
CA VAL A 190 5.31 -0.29 2.66
C VAL A 190 4.88 -1.60 2.04
N SER A 191 4.01 -1.53 1.04
CA SER A 191 3.62 -2.69 0.23
C SER A 191 3.28 -2.26 -1.20
N HIS A 192 3.40 -3.20 -2.13
CA HIS A 192 2.85 -3.12 -3.48
C HIS A 192 1.58 -3.97 -3.65
N ASP A 193 1.21 -4.72 -2.61
CA ASP A 193 0.00 -5.56 -2.57
C ASP A 193 -1.16 -4.77 -1.94
N ARG A 194 -2.16 -4.45 -2.77
CA ARG A 194 -3.34 -3.69 -2.36
C ARG A 194 -4.17 -4.40 -1.29
N ASP A 195 -4.22 -5.74 -1.36
CA ASP A 195 -5.05 -6.53 -0.43
C ASP A 195 -4.41 -6.57 0.96
N GLU A 196 -3.06 -6.65 1.05
CA GLU A 196 -2.32 -6.46 2.31
C GLU A 196 -2.60 -5.07 2.91
N VAL A 197 -2.45 -4.02 2.08
CA VAL A 197 -2.67 -2.64 2.51
C VAL A 197 -4.09 -2.45 3.03
N PHE A 198 -5.09 -2.96 2.32
CA PHE A 198 -6.49 -2.85 2.74
C PHE A 198 -6.75 -3.55 4.08
N ARG A 199 -6.12 -4.72 4.33
CA ARG A 199 -6.31 -5.49 5.56
C ARG A 199 -5.59 -4.89 6.78
N LEU A 200 -4.43 -4.25 6.57
CA LEU A 200 -3.54 -3.82 7.66
C LEU A 200 -3.57 -2.33 7.96
N ALA A 201 -3.84 -1.48 6.96
CA ALA A 201 -3.78 -0.04 7.13
C ALA A 201 -5.09 0.58 7.64
N ASP A 202 -4.97 1.71 8.30
CA ASP A 202 -6.05 2.62 8.63
C ASP A 202 -6.15 3.73 7.58
N SER A 203 -5.00 4.29 7.18
CA SER A 203 -4.84 5.29 6.11
C SER A 203 -3.80 4.85 5.07
N ILE A 204 -3.92 5.40 3.87
CA ILE A 204 -3.10 5.03 2.72
C ILE A 204 -2.58 6.29 2.03
N ALA A 205 -1.28 6.29 1.74
CA ALA A 205 -0.64 7.20 0.81
C ALA A 205 -0.27 6.42 -0.46
N VAL A 206 -0.86 6.77 -1.57
CA VAL A 206 -0.45 6.25 -2.89
C VAL A 206 0.79 6.99 -3.33
N VAL A 207 1.83 6.24 -3.69
CA VAL A 207 3.14 6.81 -4.08
C VAL A 207 3.45 6.44 -5.53
N SER A 208 3.69 7.46 -6.35
CA SER A 208 4.06 7.33 -7.74
C SER A 208 5.20 8.28 -8.07
N ASN A 209 6.19 7.82 -8.85
CA ASN A 209 7.31 8.63 -9.36
C ASN A 209 8.01 9.50 -8.29
N GLY A 210 8.14 8.99 -7.07
CA GLY A 210 8.80 9.69 -5.97
C GLY A 210 7.95 10.73 -5.26
N ALA A 211 6.66 10.85 -5.58
CA ALA A 211 5.74 11.78 -4.97
C ALA A 211 4.47 11.08 -4.48
N MET A 212 3.75 11.76 -3.58
CA MET A 212 2.41 11.33 -3.19
C MET A 212 1.41 11.69 -4.29
N ASP A 213 0.60 10.69 -4.67
CA ASP A 213 -0.44 10.81 -5.70
C ASP A 213 -1.86 10.87 -5.09
N ALA A 214 -2.09 10.17 -3.98
CA ALA A 214 -3.33 10.22 -3.22
C ALA A 214 -3.06 9.95 -1.73
N PHE A 215 -3.91 10.48 -0.86
CA PHE A 215 -3.85 10.26 0.58
C PHE A 215 -5.25 10.29 1.18
N GLY A 216 -5.54 9.39 2.10
CA GLY A 216 -6.81 9.34 2.82
C GLY A 216 -6.97 8.08 3.64
N THR A 217 -8.11 7.91 4.27
CA THR A 217 -8.49 6.63 4.88
C THR A 217 -8.51 5.52 3.83
N LYS A 218 -8.31 4.28 4.23
CA LYS A 218 -8.37 3.14 3.29
C LYS A 218 -9.68 3.08 2.54
N SER A 219 -10.80 3.45 3.19
CA SER A 219 -12.12 3.48 2.55
C SER A 219 -12.17 4.53 1.44
N GLU A 220 -11.70 5.74 1.70
CA GLU A 220 -11.67 6.82 0.70
C GLU A 220 -10.79 6.45 -0.49
N VAL A 221 -9.55 6.02 -0.25
CA VAL A 221 -8.60 5.70 -1.33
C VAL A 221 -9.07 4.51 -2.18
N PHE A 222 -9.73 3.51 -1.58
CA PHE A 222 -10.23 2.37 -2.33
C PHE A 222 -11.56 2.62 -3.04
N HIS A 223 -12.49 3.38 -2.45
CA HIS A 223 -13.80 3.62 -3.07
C HIS A 223 -13.80 4.84 -3.99
N ASN A 224 -13.03 5.88 -3.66
CA ASN A 224 -12.92 7.09 -4.47
C ASN A 224 -11.47 7.54 -4.64
N PRO A 225 -10.67 6.84 -5.46
CA PRO A 225 -9.22 7.05 -5.61
C PRO A 225 -8.82 8.34 -6.34
N GLN A 226 -9.67 9.26 -6.60
CA GLN A 226 -9.50 10.59 -7.20
C GLN A 226 -8.49 10.73 -8.37
N THR A 227 -7.44 9.91 -8.44
CA THR A 227 -6.38 9.94 -9.45
C THR A 227 -6.34 8.64 -10.27
N ARG A 228 -5.80 8.71 -11.49
CA ARG A 228 -5.58 7.53 -12.33
C ARG A 228 -4.69 6.50 -11.64
N MET A 229 -3.59 6.95 -11.03
CA MET A 229 -2.65 6.05 -10.37
C MET A 229 -3.28 5.42 -9.14
N GLY A 230 -4.00 6.20 -8.33
CA GLY A 230 -4.79 5.71 -7.19
C GLY A 230 -5.78 4.62 -7.60
N ALA A 231 -6.54 4.85 -8.69
CA ALA A 231 -7.48 3.89 -9.24
C ALA A 231 -6.78 2.60 -9.71
N MET A 232 -5.68 2.72 -10.46
CA MET A 232 -4.90 1.56 -10.94
C MET A 232 -4.34 0.73 -9.79
N LEU A 233 -3.71 1.36 -8.82
CA LEU A 233 -3.09 0.68 -7.69
C LEU A 233 -4.12 0.06 -6.73
N THR A 234 -5.33 0.61 -6.64
CA THR A 234 -6.45 0.01 -5.91
C THR A 234 -7.27 -0.99 -6.74
N GLY A 235 -6.83 -1.29 -7.97
CA GLY A 235 -7.34 -2.41 -8.77
C GLY A 235 -8.38 -2.06 -9.83
N CYS A 236 -8.59 -0.78 -10.15
CA CYS A 236 -9.37 -0.40 -11.33
C CYS A 236 -8.53 -0.62 -12.59
N LYS A 237 -8.98 -1.51 -13.47
CA LYS A 237 -8.28 -1.85 -14.73
C LYS A 237 -8.92 -1.20 -15.94
N ASN A 238 -10.22 -0.88 -15.88
CA ASN A 238 -10.91 -0.17 -16.95
C ASN A 238 -10.79 1.33 -16.67
N ILE A 239 -9.94 2.02 -17.40
CA ILE A 239 -9.75 3.48 -17.31
C ILE A 239 -9.65 4.02 -18.75
N SER A 240 -10.37 5.09 -19.04
CA SER A 240 -10.37 5.77 -20.33
C SER A 240 -10.24 7.27 -20.18
N PRO A 241 -9.49 7.97 -21.02
CA PRO A 241 -9.57 9.43 -21.14
C PRO A 241 -11.01 9.85 -21.48
N ILE A 242 -11.40 11.05 -21.07
CA ILE A 242 -12.74 11.56 -21.34
C ILE A 242 -12.73 12.83 -22.18
N GLN A 243 -13.84 13.01 -22.92
CA GLN A 243 -14.30 14.28 -23.44
C GLN A 243 -15.60 14.64 -22.73
N VAL A 244 -15.63 15.80 -22.07
CA VAL A 244 -16.85 16.33 -21.46
C VAL A 244 -17.79 16.79 -22.57
N LEU A 245 -19.03 16.30 -22.58
CA LEU A 245 -20.05 16.66 -23.56
C LEU A 245 -20.98 17.75 -23.01
N ASP A 246 -21.44 17.58 -21.75
CA ASP A 246 -22.27 18.53 -21.03
C ASP A 246 -22.05 18.39 -19.51
N ALA A 247 -22.95 18.95 -18.69
CA ALA A 247 -22.82 18.95 -17.23
C ALA A 247 -22.89 17.55 -16.60
N THR A 248 -23.49 16.57 -17.28
CA THR A 248 -23.79 15.23 -16.76
C THR A 248 -23.36 14.10 -17.68
N HIS A 249 -22.75 14.42 -18.83
CA HIS A 249 -22.32 13.39 -19.78
C HIS A 249 -20.84 13.55 -20.15
N VAL A 250 -20.13 12.42 -20.14
CA VAL A 250 -18.76 12.29 -20.62
C VAL A 250 -18.67 11.19 -21.67
N ARG A 251 -17.85 11.40 -22.71
CA ARG A 251 -17.48 10.34 -23.65
C ARG A 251 -16.19 9.71 -23.19
N ALA A 252 -16.22 8.42 -22.86
CA ALA A 252 -15.03 7.60 -22.63
C ALA A 252 -14.39 7.29 -23.97
N MET A 253 -13.27 7.94 -24.27
CA MET A 253 -12.69 7.98 -25.62
C MET A 253 -12.20 6.62 -26.10
N ASP A 254 -11.55 5.86 -25.19
CA ASP A 254 -11.01 4.53 -25.53
C ASP A 254 -12.10 3.46 -25.66
N TRP A 255 -13.23 3.64 -24.96
CA TRP A 255 -14.34 2.67 -24.97
C TRP A 255 -15.40 2.98 -26.00
N ASP A 256 -15.36 4.18 -26.59
CA ASP A 256 -16.40 4.70 -27.51
C ASP A 256 -17.82 4.68 -26.90
N MET A 257 -17.92 5.05 -25.63
CA MET A 257 -19.16 5.03 -24.85
C MET A 257 -19.45 6.42 -24.27
N THR A 258 -20.71 6.85 -24.33
CA THR A 258 -21.19 8.06 -23.62
C THR A 258 -21.79 7.64 -22.28
N LEU A 259 -21.22 8.14 -21.20
CA LEU A 259 -21.57 7.78 -19.84
C LEU A 259 -22.26 8.96 -19.15
N GLU A 260 -23.31 8.66 -18.39
CA GLU A 260 -23.97 9.60 -17.51
C GLU A 260 -23.26 9.62 -16.15
N VAL A 261 -22.97 10.81 -15.63
CA VAL A 261 -22.31 11.04 -14.33
C VAL A 261 -23.06 12.09 -13.52
N PRO A 262 -23.11 11.99 -12.19
CA PRO A 262 -23.90 12.94 -11.36
C PRO A 262 -23.39 14.36 -11.44
N GLU A 263 -22.06 14.56 -11.44
CA GLU A 263 -21.37 15.84 -11.48
C GLU A 263 -19.96 15.67 -12.02
N ILE A 264 -19.47 16.61 -12.80
CA ILE A 264 -18.12 16.57 -13.38
C ILE A 264 -17.22 17.61 -12.69
N PRO A 265 -16.30 17.21 -11.80
CA PRO A 265 -15.32 18.11 -11.23
C PRO A 265 -14.41 18.74 -12.30
N ALA A 266 -13.98 19.99 -12.11
CA ALA A 266 -13.26 20.77 -13.12
C ALA A 266 -11.96 20.16 -13.65
N ASP A 267 -11.27 19.33 -12.85
CA ASP A 267 -9.94 18.78 -13.17
C ASP A 267 -9.99 17.32 -13.64
N VAL A 268 -11.16 16.76 -13.92
CA VAL A 268 -11.31 15.35 -14.36
C VAL A 268 -10.78 15.18 -15.77
N LYS A 269 -9.96 14.15 -15.97
CA LYS A 269 -9.31 13.82 -17.23
C LYS A 269 -9.62 12.40 -17.71
N ALA A 270 -10.10 11.52 -16.80
CA ALA A 270 -10.42 10.16 -17.12
C ALA A 270 -11.64 9.67 -16.34
N VAL A 271 -12.26 8.63 -16.84
CA VAL A 271 -13.26 7.84 -16.14
C VAL A 271 -12.74 6.41 -15.96
N GLY A 272 -13.01 5.84 -14.79
CA GLY A 272 -12.72 4.44 -14.49
C GLY A 272 -13.98 3.69 -14.05
N ILE A 273 -13.98 2.37 -14.24
CA ILE A 273 -14.97 1.49 -13.63
C ILE A 273 -14.29 0.17 -13.25
N ARG A 274 -14.60 -0.34 -12.08
CA ARG A 274 -14.08 -1.65 -11.66
C ARG A 274 -14.78 -2.76 -12.43
N MET A 275 -14.06 -3.82 -12.74
CA MET A 275 -14.59 -4.93 -13.53
C MET A 275 -15.85 -5.55 -12.92
N HIS A 276 -15.92 -5.65 -11.58
CA HIS A 276 -17.05 -6.22 -10.85
C HIS A 276 -18.24 -5.28 -10.68
N ASP A 277 -18.08 -3.98 -10.97
CA ASP A 277 -19.16 -2.99 -10.87
C ASP A 277 -19.97 -2.87 -12.15
N ILE A 278 -19.48 -3.41 -13.26
CA ILE A 278 -20.26 -3.55 -14.49
C ILE A 278 -21.40 -4.54 -14.25
N ARG A 279 -22.59 -4.23 -14.71
CA ARG A 279 -23.81 -5.01 -14.48
C ARG A 279 -24.43 -5.46 -15.81
N PRO A 280 -25.27 -6.50 -15.82
CA PRO A 280 -26.10 -6.82 -16.99
C PRO A 280 -26.91 -5.61 -17.41
N GLY A 281 -26.98 -5.35 -18.71
CA GLY A 281 -27.67 -4.18 -19.26
C GLY A 281 -29.18 -4.32 -19.11
N GLN A 282 -29.81 -3.28 -18.57
CA GLN A 282 -31.25 -3.10 -18.54
C GLN A 282 -31.57 -1.60 -18.69
N GLY A 283 -32.47 -1.25 -19.62
CA GLY A 283 -32.96 0.11 -19.76
C GLY A 283 -32.12 1.02 -20.67
N LYS A 284 -32.30 2.34 -20.52
CA LYS A 284 -31.79 3.38 -21.45
C LYS A 284 -30.26 3.59 -21.39
N THR A 285 -29.60 3.13 -20.32
CA THR A 285 -28.16 3.27 -20.10
C THR A 285 -27.38 1.99 -20.46
N ALA A 286 -28.01 1.05 -21.18
CA ALA A 286 -27.38 -0.19 -21.61
C ALA A 286 -26.54 0.02 -22.86
N PHE A 287 -25.32 -0.53 -22.86
CA PHE A 287 -24.41 -0.57 -24.00
C PHE A 287 -24.41 -1.97 -24.59
N ARG A 288 -24.68 -2.05 -25.90
CA ARG A 288 -24.53 -3.31 -26.61
C ARG A 288 -23.06 -3.50 -26.98
N CYS A 289 -22.47 -4.57 -26.50
CA CYS A 289 -21.04 -4.86 -26.67
C CYS A 289 -20.86 -6.24 -27.30
N ARG A 290 -19.85 -6.37 -28.15
CA ARG A 290 -19.36 -7.65 -28.64
C ARG A 290 -18.38 -8.26 -27.65
N VAL A 291 -18.49 -9.57 -27.43
CA VAL A 291 -17.52 -10.35 -26.66
C VAL A 291 -16.32 -10.64 -27.57
N VAL A 292 -15.14 -10.11 -27.20
CA VAL A 292 -13.89 -10.24 -27.96
C VAL A 292 -12.87 -11.14 -27.30
N GLY A 293 -13.12 -11.55 -26.05
CA GLY A 293 -12.25 -12.47 -25.33
C GLY A 293 -12.82 -12.87 -23.98
N GLU A 294 -12.32 -13.98 -23.47
CA GLU A 294 -12.70 -14.54 -22.17
C GLU A 294 -11.44 -15.03 -21.47
N ILE A 295 -11.34 -14.74 -20.18
CA ILE A 295 -10.27 -15.22 -19.29
C ILE A 295 -10.94 -15.96 -18.14
N GLU A 296 -10.67 -17.26 -18.06
CA GLU A 296 -11.13 -18.05 -16.93
C GLU A 296 -10.20 -17.90 -15.74
N ASN A 297 -10.74 -17.45 -14.62
CA ASN A 297 -10.06 -17.39 -13.32
C ASN A 297 -10.57 -18.54 -12.43
N PRO A 298 -9.93 -18.83 -11.29
CA PRO A 298 -10.35 -19.91 -10.39
C PRO A 298 -11.83 -19.86 -9.99
N PHE A 299 -12.37 -18.66 -9.73
CA PHE A 299 -13.74 -18.47 -9.22
C PHE A 299 -14.61 -17.52 -10.06
N SER A 300 -14.05 -16.88 -11.09
CA SER A 300 -14.73 -15.89 -11.93
C SER A 300 -14.37 -16.06 -13.39
N TYR A 301 -15.11 -15.38 -14.28
CA TYR A 301 -14.68 -15.06 -15.64
C TYR A 301 -14.43 -13.57 -15.75
N THR A 302 -13.39 -13.19 -16.49
CA THR A 302 -13.21 -11.84 -17.01
C THR A 302 -13.55 -11.86 -18.50
N VAL A 303 -14.65 -11.21 -18.86
CA VAL A 303 -15.12 -11.12 -20.23
C VAL A 303 -14.71 -9.77 -20.81
N MET A 304 -14.05 -9.79 -21.96
CA MET A 304 -13.61 -8.59 -22.66
C MET A 304 -14.69 -8.13 -23.63
N LEU A 305 -15.19 -6.93 -23.41
CA LEU A 305 -16.34 -6.33 -24.10
C LEU A 305 -15.90 -5.15 -24.96
N GLN A 306 -16.37 -5.06 -26.16
CA GLN A 306 -16.03 -4.00 -27.11
C GLN A 306 -17.31 -3.39 -27.70
N ALA A 307 -17.48 -2.07 -27.57
CA ALA A 307 -18.68 -1.37 -28.07
C ALA A 307 -18.62 -1.11 -29.56
N SER A 308 -17.43 -0.87 -30.12
CA SER A 308 -17.21 -0.67 -31.56
C SER A 308 -15.88 -1.31 -31.98
N PRO A 309 -15.66 -1.62 -33.27
CA PRO A 309 -14.45 -2.28 -33.77
C PRO A 309 -13.14 -1.51 -33.44
N SER A 310 -13.21 -0.20 -33.25
CA SER A 310 -12.07 0.66 -32.92
C SER A 310 -11.89 0.90 -31.42
N ALA A 311 -12.86 0.50 -30.59
CA ALA A 311 -12.82 0.73 -29.15
C ALA A 311 -11.85 -0.23 -28.45
N THR A 312 -11.21 0.23 -27.39
CA THR A 312 -10.49 -0.64 -26.46
C THR A 312 -11.49 -1.49 -25.66
N ALA A 313 -11.17 -2.78 -25.51
CA ALA A 313 -12.04 -3.69 -24.79
C ALA A 313 -12.09 -3.37 -23.29
N VAL A 314 -13.27 -3.42 -22.71
CA VAL A 314 -13.56 -3.25 -21.29
C VAL A 314 -13.72 -4.61 -20.64
N GLY A 315 -13.00 -4.88 -19.56
CA GLY A 315 -13.11 -6.13 -18.81
C GLY A 315 -14.30 -6.10 -17.85
N TRP A 316 -15.14 -7.10 -17.90
CA TRP A 316 -16.23 -7.36 -16.96
C TRP A 316 -15.97 -8.64 -16.17
N GLU A 317 -15.89 -8.55 -14.87
CA GLU A 317 -15.68 -9.72 -13.99
C GLU A 317 -17.02 -10.18 -13.40
N MET A 318 -17.29 -11.47 -13.54
CA MET A 318 -18.54 -12.09 -13.05
C MET A 318 -18.29 -13.51 -12.55
N ASN A 319 -19.24 -14.06 -11.78
CA ASN A 319 -19.15 -15.44 -11.35
C ASN A 319 -19.29 -16.44 -12.51
N LYS A 320 -18.74 -17.65 -12.33
CA LYS A 320 -18.72 -18.68 -13.37
C LYS A 320 -20.12 -19.13 -13.80
N GLU A 321 -21.03 -19.31 -12.86
CA GLU A 321 -22.38 -19.78 -13.13
C GLU A 321 -23.14 -18.79 -14.02
N TYR A 322 -23.06 -17.49 -13.70
CA TYR A 322 -23.72 -16.46 -14.50
C TYR A 322 -23.22 -16.46 -15.93
N TRP A 323 -21.90 -16.54 -16.16
CA TRP A 323 -21.34 -16.52 -17.49
C TRP A 323 -21.69 -17.77 -18.29
N GLN A 324 -21.63 -18.94 -17.70
CA GLN A 324 -21.99 -20.19 -18.35
C GLN A 324 -23.42 -20.21 -18.88
N ILE A 325 -24.37 -19.60 -18.14
CA ILE A 325 -25.79 -19.52 -18.56
C ILE A 325 -26.01 -18.41 -19.59
N ASN A 326 -25.29 -17.30 -19.50
CA ASN A 326 -25.53 -16.09 -20.29
C ASN A 326 -24.50 -15.86 -21.39
N ARG A 327 -23.67 -16.84 -21.72
CA ARG A 327 -22.63 -16.75 -22.74
C ARG A 327 -23.22 -16.48 -24.12
N ARG A 328 -22.83 -15.34 -24.72
CA ARG A 328 -23.29 -14.87 -26.03
C ARG A 328 -22.17 -14.11 -26.74
N GLU A 329 -22.25 -13.99 -28.06
CA GLU A 329 -21.31 -13.18 -28.85
C GLU A 329 -21.52 -11.68 -28.66
N GLU A 330 -22.76 -11.26 -28.38
CA GLU A 330 -23.12 -9.88 -28.03
C GLU A 330 -23.94 -9.87 -26.75
N ILE A 331 -23.64 -8.90 -25.88
CA ILE A 331 -24.31 -8.73 -24.60
C ILE A 331 -24.55 -7.25 -24.31
N GLU A 332 -25.65 -6.97 -23.64
CA GLU A 332 -25.92 -5.63 -23.12
C GLU A 332 -25.41 -5.50 -21.70
N VAL A 333 -24.65 -4.42 -21.44
CA VAL A 333 -24.09 -4.11 -20.13
C VAL A 333 -24.44 -2.70 -19.71
N CYS A 334 -24.48 -2.46 -18.42
CA CYS A 334 -24.70 -1.15 -17.82
C CYS A 334 -23.47 -0.78 -16.97
N MET A 335 -23.07 0.47 -17.04
CA MET A 335 -22.07 1.09 -16.17
C MET A 335 -22.81 2.10 -15.28
N PRO A 336 -23.16 1.69 -14.03
CA PRO A 336 -23.96 2.56 -13.16
C PRO A 336 -23.22 3.87 -12.85
N PRO A 337 -23.89 5.03 -12.91
CA PRO A 337 -23.26 6.33 -12.64
C PRO A 337 -22.56 6.41 -11.29
N GLU A 338 -23.10 5.75 -10.27
CA GLU A 338 -22.56 5.69 -8.91
C GLU A 338 -21.27 4.84 -8.80
N ALA A 339 -21.02 3.97 -9.79
CA ALA A 339 -19.82 3.12 -9.83
C ALA A 339 -18.69 3.72 -10.67
N LEU A 340 -18.96 4.83 -11.37
CA LEU A 340 -17.97 5.50 -12.20
C LEU A 340 -17.01 6.30 -11.33
N LEU A 341 -15.72 6.11 -11.56
CA LEU A 341 -14.64 6.84 -10.91
C LEU A 341 -14.22 8.02 -11.81
N LEU A 342 -14.42 9.24 -11.35
CA LEU A 342 -13.97 10.44 -12.05
C LEU A 342 -12.56 10.80 -11.60
N LEU A 343 -11.59 10.67 -12.51
CA LEU A 343 -10.17 10.63 -12.19
C LEU A 343 -9.42 11.83 -12.74
N LYS A 344 -8.53 12.40 -11.90
CA LYS A 344 -7.50 13.39 -12.28
C LYS A 344 -6.22 12.68 -12.71
N ASP A 345 -5.34 13.39 -13.43
CA ASP A 345 -4.03 12.83 -13.78
C ASP A 345 -3.09 12.76 -12.57
N GLU A 346 -3.07 13.81 -11.75
CA GLU A 346 -2.24 13.91 -10.53
C GLU A 346 -2.94 14.73 -9.46
N MET A 347 -2.64 14.51 -8.18
CA MET A 347 -3.06 15.41 -7.11
C MET A 347 -2.22 16.70 -7.13
N LYS A 348 -2.86 17.83 -7.29
CA LYS A 348 -2.25 19.15 -7.07
C LYS A 348 -2.29 19.44 -5.56
N GLU A 349 -1.15 19.23 -4.85
CA GLU A 349 -0.91 19.56 -3.44
C GLU A 349 -1.72 18.79 -2.39
N VAL A 350 -1.01 17.99 -1.58
CA VAL A 350 -1.57 17.14 -0.50
C VAL A 350 -1.55 17.82 0.87
N LEU A 351 -0.86 18.98 1.03
CA LEU A 351 -0.78 19.70 2.31
C LEU A 351 -1.09 21.18 2.14
N ARG A 352 -2.22 21.61 2.67
CA ARG A 352 -2.40 22.93 3.27
C ARG A 352 -2.65 22.79 4.76
#